data_a990d982190b55d64b7264b965b93420
#
_entry.id   a990d982190b55d64b7264b965b93420
#
_cell.length_a   1.000
_cell.length_b   1.000
_cell.length_c   1.000
_cell.angle_alpha   90.00
_cell.angle_beta   90.00
_cell.angle_gamma   90.00
#
_symmetry.space_group_name_H-M   'P 1'
#
loop_
_entity.id
_entity.type
_entity.pdbx_description
1 polymer ?
#
loop_
_entity_poly.entity_id
_entity_poly.type
_entity_poly.pdbx_seq_one_letter_code
_entity_poly.pdbx_strand_id
1 'polypeptide(L)'
;STLAYRIAARGLLPEGPRFSALDNYVDDGSGDPLAWAFGALGLQDKARHLCTLYLNDLSDVIRDAADERFEFVRYAESLASSQPTFEPLAQALAAPPTLVDELLCELTLQAVAEHQPQLVLLSVPFPGSVYAALRMGQAIKAAHPGVKIALGGGYVNTELRELKEPRVFDFVDYMTLDAGERPVLSLIEHLRGERGPQRLQRTFVRENGAVKYVHLAEPDIPFEDVGTPTWDGLPIHRYLSLLDMLNPMHRLWSDGRWNKLTVAHGCYWKKCSFCDVSLDYI
;
A
#
# COMPACT_ATOMS: atom_id res chain seq x y z
N SER A 1 7.14 20.73 -6.97
CA SER A 1 7.14 21.91 -6.30
C SER A 1 7.58 23.18 -7.09
N THR A 2 8.19 24.20 -6.49
CA THR A 2 8.51 25.50 -7.13
C THR A 2 9.39 25.35 -8.37
N LEU A 3 10.35 24.42 -8.40
CA LEU A 3 11.22 24.20 -9.56
C LEU A 3 10.44 23.62 -10.74
N ALA A 4 9.68 22.56 -10.51
CA ALA A 4 8.87 21.93 -11.55
C ALA A 4 7.82 22.90 -12.12
N TYR A 5 7.22 23.73 -11.28
CA TYR A 5 6.30 24.79 -11.73
C TYR A 5 7.01 25.79 -12.63
N ARG A 6 8.23 26.22 -12.28
CA ARG A 6 9.04 27.11 -13.11
C ARG A 6 9.40 26.50 -14.47
N ILE A 7 9.75 25.21 -14.49
CA ILE A 7 10.07 24.48 -15.72
C ILE A 7 8.82 24.37 -16.59
N ALA A 8 7.69 23.95 -16.02
CA ALA A 8 6.42 23.87 -16.72
C ALA A 8 5.98 25.20 -17.31
N ALA A 9 6.14 26.30 -16.57
CA ALA A 9 5.78 27.64 -17.01
C ALA A 9 6.67 28.16 -18.18
N ARG A 10 7.91 27.69 -18.28
CA ARG A 10 8.84 28.05 -19.35
C ARG A 10 8.66 27.22 -20.62
N GLY A 11 7.89 26.15 -20.59
CA GLY A 11 7.72 25.24 -21.71
C GLY A 11 8.97 24.44 -22.08
N LEU A 12 10.00 24.47 -21.24
CA LEU A 12 11.25 23.75 -21.48
C LEU A 12 11.13 22.36 -20.89
N LEU A 13 11.37 21.33 -21.70
CA LEU A 13 11.51 19.95 -21.22
C LEU A 13 12.99 19.63 -21.06
N PRO A 14 13.38 18.93 -20.01
CA PRO A 14 14.73 18.38 -19.89
C PRO A 14 15.00 17.36 -21.00
N GLU A 15 16.25 17.22 -21.36
CA GLU A 15 16.70 16.14 -22.24
C GLU A 15 16.70 14.81 -21.46
N GLY A 16 16.19 13.77 -22.09
CA GLY A 16 16.17 12.43 -21.52
C GLY A 16 15.11 11.52 -22.11
N PRO A 17 15.29 10.19 -22.02
CA PRO A 17 14.37 9.22 -22.65
C PRO A 17 12.91 9.35 -22.19
N ARG A 18 12.68 9.64 -20.91
CA ARG A 18 11.32 9.78 -20.36
C ARG A 18 10.61 11.04 -20.86
N PHE A 19 11.37 12.10 -21.16
CA PHE A 19 10.81 13.36 -21.62
C PHE A 19 10.59 13.35 -23.14
N SER A 20 11.47 12.68 -23.90
CA SER A 20 11.31 12.51 -25.35
C SER A 20 10.13 11.59 -25.70
N ALA A 21 9.68 10.75 -24.82
CA ALA A 21 8.46 9.96 -25.02
C ALA A 21 7.20 10.84 -25.14
N LEU A 22 7.25 12.09 -24.65
CA LEU A 22 6.16 13.04 -24.79
C LEU A 22 6.00 13.55 -26.23
N ASP A 23 7.06 13.50 -27.04
CA ASP A 23 7.04 13.91 -28.46
C ASP A 23 6.21 12.96 -29.34
N ASN A 24 5.89 11.75 -28.84
CA ASN A 24 5.10 10.76 -29.55
C ASN A 24 3.58 10.88 -29.32
N TYR A 25 3.14 11.85 -28.52
CA TYR A 25 1.72 12.09 -28.34
C TYR A 25 1.11 12.75 -29.58
N VAL A 26 -0.10 12.30 -29.91
CA VAL A 26 -0.83 12.76 -31.09
C VAL A 26 -0.94 14.29 -31.08
N ASP A 27 -0.36 14.91 -32.09
CA ASP A 27 -0.46 16.35 -32.31
C ASP A 27 -1.90 16.67 -32.71
N ASP A 28 -2.59 17.47 -31.90
CA ASP A 28 -3.90 18.04 -32.24
C ASP A 28 -3.78 19.29 -33.11
N GLY A 29 -2.58 19.52 -33.64
CA GLY A 29 -2.24 20.73 -34.41
C GLY A 29 -1.79 21.90 -33.55
N SER A 30 -1.73 21.75 -32.22
CA SER A 30 -1.25 22.82 -31.33
C SER A 30 0.27 22.82 -31.18
N GLY A 31 0.93 21.73 -31.56
CA GLY A 31 2.39 21.56 -31.42
C GLY A 31 2.87 21.44 -29.98
N ASP A 32 1.96 21.38 -29.00
CA ASP A 32 2.29 21.18 -27.58
C ASP A 32 1.47 20.01 -26.99
N PRO A 33 2.06 18.78 -26.93
CA PRO A 33 1.41 17.59 -26.38
C PRO A 33 0.95 17.80 -24.94
N LEU A 34 1.69 18.61 -24.17
CA LEU A 34 1.35 18.88 -22.79
C LEU A 34 0.16 19.83 -22.67
N ALA A 35 0.03 20.80 -23.57
CA ALA A 35 -1.16 21.65 -23.66
C ALA A 35 -2.40 20.86 -24.02
N TRP A 36 -2.28 19.88 -24.92
CA TRP A 36 -3.37 18.97 -25.25
C TRP A 36 -3.79 18.13 -24.04
N ALA A 37 -2.84 17.51 -23.35
CA ALA A 37 -3.11 16.64 -22.22
C ALA A 37 -3.70 17.38 -21.00
N PHE A 38 -3.22 18.59 -20.72
CA PHE A 38 -3.55 19.32 -19.50
C PHE A 38 -4.48 20.53 -19.71
N GLY A 39 -4.60 21.03 -20.92
CA GLY A 39 -5.50 22.16 -21.28
C GLY A 39 -5.26 23.44 -20.46
N ALA A 40 -6.29 24.29 -20.37
CA ALA A 40 -6.19 25.59 -19.69
C ALA A 40 -6.06 25.49 -18.14
N LEU A 41 -6.48 24.39 -17.53
CA LEU A 41 -6.26 24.09 -16.10
C LEU A 41 -4.87 23.51 -15.84
N GLY A 42 -4.07 23.33 -16.87
CA GLY A 42 -3.01 22.38 -16.97
C GLY A 42 -1.68 22.76 -16.37
N LEU A 43 -1.41 24.01 -15.98
CA LEU A 43 -0.06 24.34 -15.51
C LEU A 43 0.32 23.58 -14.23
N GLN A 44 -0.62 23.39 -13.32
CA GLN A 44 -0.38 22.65 -12.09
C GLN A 44 -0.19 21.15 -12.37
N ASP A 45 -1.03 20.57 -13.21
CA ASP A 45 -0.97 19.16 -13.57
C ASP A 45 0.25 18.86 -14.46
N LYS A 46 0.59 19.77 -15.37
CA LYS A 46 1.84 19.74 -16.12
C LYS A 46 3.06 19.75 -15.18
N ALA A 47 3.06 20.63 -14.17
CA ALA A 47 4.12 20.71 -13.20
C ALA A 47 4.23 19.42 -12.36
N ARG A 48 3.11 18.80 -12.00
CA ARG A 48 3.08 17.51 -11.31
C ARG A 48 3.63 16.38 -12.17
N HIS A 49 3.20 16.31 -13.44
CA HIS A 49 3.69 15.31 -14.36
C HIS A 49 5.21 15.42 -14.57
N LEU A 50 5.72 16.62 -14.80
CA LEU A 50 7.16 16.84 -14.90
C LEU A 50 7.89 16.47 -13.60
N CYS A 51 7.32 16.79 -12.44
CA CYS A 51 7.85 16.32 -11.15
C CYS A 51 7.92 14.80 -11.09
N THR A 52 6.88 14.10 -11.54
CA THR A 52 6.83 12.64 -11.56
C THR A 52 7.94 12.06 -12.43
N LEU A 53 8.15 12.62 -13.64
CA LEU A 53 9.23 12.18 -14.53
C LEU A 53 10.61 12.36 -13.89
N TYR A 54 10.87 13.49 -13.23
CA TYR A 54 12.12 13.70 -12.49
C TYR A 54 12.30 12.73 -11.32
N LEU A 55 11.22 12.44 -10.59
CA LEU A 55 11.27 11.47 -9.49
C LEU A 55 11.53 10.06 -10.03
N ASN A 56 10.98 9.71 -11.18
CA ASN A 56 11.24 8.42 -11.81
C ASN A 56 12.70 8.29 -12.28
N ASP A 57 13.30 9.36 -12.85
CA ASP A 57 14.73 9.37 -13.17
C ASP A 57 15.60 9.24 -11.91
N LEU A 58 15.22 9.93 -10.82
CA LEU A 58 15.88 9.78 -9.54
C LEU A 58 15.73 8.36 -8.98
N SER A 59 14.58 7.72 -9.19
CA SER A 59 14.35 6.32 -8.81
C SER A 59 15.34 5.38 -9.51
N ASP A 60 15.62 5.61 -10.78
CA ASP A 60 16.60 4.81 -11.52
C ASP A 60 18.01 4.95 -10.90
N VAL A 61 18.40 6.17 -10.55
CA VAL A 61 19.70 6.42 -9.88
C VAL A 61 19.77 5.72 -8.51
N ILE A 62 18.68 5.77 -7.73
CA ILE A 62 18.63 5.10 -6.42
C ILE A 62 18.71 3.59 -6.61
N ARG A 63 18.00 3.05 -7.62
CA ARG A 63 18.00 1.61 -7.93
C ARG A 63 19.39 1.13 -8.30
N ASP A 64 20.11 1.88 -9.12
CA ASP A 64 21.43 1.50 -9.60
C ASP A 64 22.52 1.68 -8.54
N ALA A 65 22.37 2.67 -7.64
CA ALA A 65 23.44 3.06 -6.72
C ALA A 65 23.23 2.58 -5.28
N ALA A 66 22.00 2.34 -4.84
CA ALA A 66 21.68 2.08 -3.44
C ALA A 66 20.88 0.80 -3.20
N ASP A 67 19.82 0.56 -3.97
CA ASP A 67 18.96 -0.61 -3.78
C ASP A 67 18.26 -0.99 -5.09
N GLU A 68 18.66 -2.09 -5.70
CA GLU A 68 18.09 -2.59 -6.97
C GLU A 68 16.58 -2.85 -6.94
N ARG A 69 16.00 -2.97 -5.73
CA ARG A 69 14.56 -3.19 -5.51
C ARG A 69 13.79 -1.89 -5.36
N PHE A 70 14.47 -0.74 -5.39
CA PHE A 70 13.84 0.53 -5.13
C PHE A 70 12.87 0.95 -6.22
N GLU A 71 11.64 1.27 -5.79
CA GLU A 71 10.62 1.99 -6.57
C GLU A 71 9.83 2.89 -5.60
N PHE A 72 9.42 4.08 -6.04
CA PHE A 72 8.67 4.99 -5.18
C PHE A 72 7.29 4.47 -4.76
N VAL A 73 6.69 3.59 -5.55
CA VAL A 73 5.31 3.13 -5.33
C VAL A 73 5.25 1.64 -5.00
N ARG A 74 6.22 0.85 -5.48
CA ARG A 74 6.16 -0.61 -5.48
C ARG A 74 7.46 -1.26 -5.00
N TYR A 75 8.02 -0.73 -3.93
CA TYR A 75 9.28 -1.23 -3.38
C TYR A 75 9.25 -2.75 -3.21
N ALA A 76 10.24 -3.41 -3.83
CA ALA A 76 10.43 -4.86 -3.76
C ALA A 76 9.19 -5.69 -4.19
N GLU A 77 8.32 -5.15 -5.06
CA GLU A 77 7.10 -5.84 -5.53
C GLU A 77 7.39 -7.21 -6.14
N SER A 78 8.49 -7.36 -6.86
CA SER A 78 8.91 -8.61 -7.50
C SER A 78 9.12 -9.77 -6.52
N LEU A 79 9.37 -9.49 -5.24
CA LEU A 79 9.53 -10.51 -4.20
C LEU A 79 8.20 -11.17 -3.79
N ALA A 80 7.09 -10.52 -4.04
CA ALA A 80 5.75 -11.01 -3.66
C ALA A 80 4.81 -11.20 -4.86
N SER A 81 5.05 -10.49 -5.96
CA SER A 81 4.21 -10.56 -7.15
C SER A 81 4.45 -11.88 -7.88
N SER A 82 3.38 -12.65 -8.09
CA SER A 82 3.41 -13.91 -8.84
C SER A 82 4.41 -14.96 -8.33
N GLN A 83 4.77 -14.90 -7.04
CA GLN A 83 5.67 -15.88 -6.44
C GLN A 83 4.87 -17.04 -5.85
N PRO A 84 5.18 -18.29 -6.24
CA PRO A 84 4.44 -19.47 -5.75
C PRO A 84 4.81 -19.84 -4.30
N THR A 85 5.88 -19.28 -3.77
CA THR A 85 6.41 -19.63 -2.44
C THR A 85 6.88 -18.39 -1.68
N PHE A 86 7.02 -18.56 -0.36
CA PHE A 86 7.57 -17.51 0.53
C PHE A 86 9.10 -17.35 0.41
N GLU A 87 9.78 -18.23 -0.31
CA GLU A 87 11.24 -18.31 -0.31
C GLU A 87 11.94 -16.99 -0.74
N PRO A 88 11.51 -16.29 -1.81
CA PRO A 88 12.14 -15.02 -2.18
C PRO A 88 12.06 -13.96 -1.09
N LEU A 89 10.91 -13.87 -0.40
CA LEU A 89 10.73 -12.98 0.75
C LEU A 89 11.60 -13.38 1.93
N ALA A 90 11.64 -14.68 2.26
CA ALA A 90 12.45 -15.19 3.36
C ALA A 90 13.94 -14.91 3.15
N GLN A 91 14.46 -15.13 1.95
CA GLN A 91 15.85 -14.84 1.60
C GLN A 91 16.16 -13.35 1.69
N ALA A 92 15.29 -12.51 1.15
CA ALA A 92 15.46 -11.05 1.21
C ALA A 92 15.43 -10.53 2.65
N LEU A 93 14.54 -11.08 3.52
CA LEU A 93 14.44 -10.70 4.92
C LEU A 93 15.62 -11.20 5.77
N ALA A 94 16.25 -12.31 5.37
CA ALA A 94 17.45 -12.83 6.03
C ALA A 94 18.73 -12.14 5.57
N ALA A 95 18.72 -11.48 4.41
CA ALA A 95 19.86 -10.72 3.91
C ALA A 95 20.14 -9.46 4.76
N PRO A 96 21.37 -8.95 4.74
CA PRO A 96 21.68 -7.66 5.36
C PRO A 96 20.71 -6.58 4.84
N PRO A 97 20.29 -5.65 5.71
CA PRO A 97 19.40 -4.57 5.30
C PRO A 97 20.09 -3.66 4.27
N THR A 98 19.31 -3.21 3.29
CA THR A 98 19.75 -2.15 2.38
C THR A 98 19.61 -0.78 3.05
N LEU A 99 20.13 0.27 2.43
CA LEU A 99 19.91 1.64 2.91
C LEU A 99 18.41 1.98 3.04
N VAL A 100 17.60 1.50 2.11
CA VAL A 100 16.13 1.71 2.15
C VAL A 100 15.51 0.95 3.31
N ASP A 101 15.94 -0.29 3.57
CA ASP A 101 15.51 -1.07 4.72
C ASP A 101 15.87 -0.37 6.05
N GLU A 102 17.08 0.17 6.15
CA GLU A 102 17.54 0.89 7.34
C GLU A 102 16.67 2.11 7.63
N LEU A 103 16.40 2.94 6.61
CA LEU A 103 15.52 4.10 6.74
C LEU A 103 14.08 3.70 7.09
N LEU A 104 13.56 2.63 6.48
CA LEU A 104 12.24 2.08 6.81
C LEU A 104 12.16 1.64 8.27
N CYS A 105 13.16 0.90 8.73
CA CYS A 105 13.23 0.43 10.12
C CYS A 105 13.37 1.60 11.10
N GLU A 106 14.21 2.59 10.82
CA GLU A 106 14.37 3.78 11.64
C GLU A 106 13.05 4.53 11.82
N LEU A 107 12.36 4.86 10.72
CA LEU A 107 11.07 5.54 10.76
C LEU A 107 10.00 4.72 11.50
N THR A 108 10.01 3.41 11.30
CA THR A 108 9.09 2.50 11.99
C THR A 108 9.32 2.50 13.50
N LEU A 109 10.56 2.34 13.93
CA LEU A 109 10.90 2.32 15.36
C LEU A 109 10.69 3.69 16.02
N GLN A 110 10.95 4.78 15.30
CA GLN A 110 10.63 6.12 15.77
C GLN A 110 9.12 6.26 16.03
N ALA A 111 8.27 5.83 15.11
CA ALA A 111 6.81 5.88 15.29
C ALA A 111 6.34 4.99 16.46
N VAL A 112 6.92 3.79 16.62
CA VAL A 112 6.61 2.91 17.76
C VAL A 112 7.03 3.55 19.09
N ALA A 113 8.20 4.18 19.13
CA ALA A 113 8.70 4.86 20.33
C ALA A 113 7.83 6.08 20.70
N GLU A 114 7.38 6.84 19.70
CA GLU A 114 6.51 8.01 19.89
C GLU A 114 5.11 7.61 20.40
N HIS A 115 4.50 6.61 19.79
CA HIS A 115 3.11 6.24 20.08
C HIS A 115 2.95 5.13 21.12
N GLN A 116 4.00 4.38 21.43
CA GLN A 116 4.02 3.26 22.39
C GLN A 116 2.82 2.30 22.24
N PRO A 117 2.54 1.79 21.04
CA PRO A 117 1.36 0.98 20.79
C PRO A 117 1.48 -0.40 21.44
N GLN A 118 0.36 -0.97 21.86
CA GLN A 118 0.26 -2.39 22.24
C GLN A 118 -0.01 -3.29 21.02
N LEU A 119 -0.64 -2.71 19.99
CA LEU A 119 -0.97 -3.38 18.74
C LEU A 119 -0.63 -2.46 17.56
N VAL A 120 0.12 -2.98 16.60
CA VAL A 120 0.40 -2.34 15.30
C VAL A 120 -0.42 -3.05 14.24
N LEU A 121 -1.17 -2.30 13.46
CA LEU A 121 -1.94 -2.78 12.32
C LEU A 121 -1.23 -2.38 11.02
N LEU A 122 -0.86 -3.36 10.21
CA LEU A 122 -0.20 -3.16 8.91
C LEU A 122 -1.21 -3.47 7.80
N SER A 123 -1.58 -2.46 7.03
CA SER A 123 -2.43 -2.64 5.85
C SER A 123 -1.57 -2.89 4.63
N VAL A 124 -1.73 -4.04 4.00
CA VAL A 124 -1.00 -4.47 2.80
C VAL A 124 -1.98 -4.55 1.62
N PRO A 125 -2.17 -3.45 0.88
CA PRO A 125 -3.13 -3.41 -0.22
C PRO A 125 -2.64 -4.14 -1.48
N PHE A 126 -1.32 -4.20 -1.72
CA PHE A 126 -0.71 -4.69 -2.96
C PHE A 126 0.57 -5.48 -2.67
N PRO A 127 1.07 -6.31 -3.63
CA PRO A 127 2.32 -7.08 -3.46
C PRO A 127 3.51 -6.18 -3.10
N GLY A 128 3.62 -4.99 -3.67
CA GLY A 128 4.70 -4.04 -3.37
C GLY A 128 4.75 -3.51 -1.93
N SER A 129 3.78 -3.84 -1.09
CA SER A 129 3.80 -3.47 0.33
C SER A 129 4.17 -4.64 1.26
N VAL A 130 4.25 -5.87 0.73
CA VAL A 130 4.44 -7.09 1.55
C VAL A 130 5.80 -7.12 2.21
N TYR A 131 6.86 -6.95 1.42
CA TYR A 131 8.23 -6.99 1.92
C TYR A 131 8.45 -5.94 3.01
N ALA A 132 8.05 -4.69 2.73
CA ALA A 132 8.18 -3.60 3.70
C ALA A 132 7.41 -3.88 5.00
N ALA A 133 6.19 -4.41 4.92
CA ALA A 133 5.41 -4.77 6.10
C ALA A 133 6.10 -5.85 6.95
N LEU A 134 6.67 -6.89 6.31
CA LEU A 134 7.40 -7.93 7.03
C LEU A 134 8.72 -7.42 7.61
N ARG A 135 9.45 -6.52 6.89
CA ARG A 135 10.66 -5.88 7.39
C ARG A 135 10.36 -4.98 8.59
N MET A 136 9.28 -4.20 8.54
CA MET A 136 8.77 -3.44 9.70
C MET A 136 8.46 -4.36 10.89
N GLY A 137 7.75 -5.46 10.64
CA GLY A 137 7.44 -6.45 11.65
C GLY A 137 8.69 -7.05 12.29
N GLN A 138 9.72 -7.37 11.49
CA GLN A 138 11.01 -7.85 11.97
C GLN A 138 11.68 -6.84 12.92
N ALA A 139 11.73 -5.58 12.53
CA ALA A 139 12.31 -4.52 13.34
C ALA A 139 11.56 -4.31 14.66
N ILE A 140 10.23 -4.27 14.60
CA ILE A 140 9.38 -4.11 15.79
C ILE A 140 9.57 -5.29 16.75
N LYS A 141 9.52 -6.53 16.27
CA LYS A 141 9.69 -7.72 17.13
C LYS A 141 11.06 -7.79 17.77
N ALA A 142 12.10 -7.34 17.08
CA ALA A 142 13.46 -7.30 17.62
C ALA A 142 13.60 -6.24 18.73
N ALA A 143 13.06 -5.03 18.54
CA ALA A 143 13.22 -3.93 19.47
C ALA A 143 12.13 -3.89 20.56
N HIS A 144 10.91 -4.32 20.25
CA HIS A 144 9.72 -4.24 21.10
C HIS A 144 8.93 -5.57 21.10
N PRO A 145 9.48 -6.66 21.64
CA PRO A 145 8.87 -8.00 21.54
C PRO A 145 7.48 -8.12 22.19
N GLY A 146 7.11 -7.17 23.03
CA GLY A 146 5.78 -7.11 23.67
C GLY A 146 4.70 -6.53 22.75
N VAL A 147 5.07 -5.80 21.71
CA VAL A 147 4.13 -5.20 20.75
C VAL A 147 3.58 -6.28 19.83
N LYS A 148 2.25 -6.33 19.71
CA LYS A 148 1.58 -7.24 18.79
C LYS A 148 1.42 -6.62 17.42
N ILE A 149 1.49 -7.45 16.38
CA ILE A 149 1.43 -7.00 14.99
C ILE A 149 0.36 -7.79 14.26
N ALA A 150 -0.57 -7.10 13.63
CA ALA A 150 -1.57 -7.73 12.78
C ALA A 150 -1.47 -7.20 11.35
N LEU A 151 -1.54 -8.11 10.39
CA LEU A 151 -1.50 -7.85 8.97
C LEU A 151 -2.90 -7.99 8.39
N GLY A 152 -3.27 -7.08 7.49
CA GLY A 152 -4.52 -7.10 6.76
C GLY A 152 -4.41 -6.35 5.43
N GLY A 153 -5.52 -6.12 4.77
CA GLY A 153 -5.56 -5.36 3.51
C GLY A 153 -5.82 -6.21 2.27
N GLY A 154 -5.88 -5.58 1.12
CA GLY A 154 -6.30 -6.19 -0.15
C GLY A 154 -5.49 -7.42 -0.54
N TYR A 155 -4.17 -7.35 -0.50
CA TYR A 155 -3.29 -8.47 -0.83
C TYR A 155 -3.50 -9.68 0.10
N VAL A 156 -3.69 -9.43 1.38
CA VAL A 156 -3.97 -10.50 2.36
C VAL A 156 -5.29 -11.20 2.01
N ASN A 157 -6.28 -10.42 1.60
CA ASN A 157 -7.61 -10.93 1.26
C ASN A 157 -7.66 -11.70 -0.06
N THR A 158 -6.78 -11.40 -1.02
CA THR A 158 -6.78 -12.06 -2.33
C THR A 158 -5.76 -13.19 -2.41
N GLU A 159 -4.52 -12.94 -1.99
CA GLU A 159 -3.41 -13.85 -2.22
C GLU A 159 -3.12 -14.78 -1.04
N LEU A 160 -3.50 -14.39 0.19
CA LEU A 160 -3.13 -15.12 1.39
C LEU A 160 -4.30 -15.82 2.09
N ARG A 161 -5.44 -15.97 1.41
CA ARG A 161 -6.63 -16.64 1.98
C ARG A 161 -6.40 -18.10 2.35
N GLU A 162 -5.49 -18.77 1.66
CA GLU A 162 -5.13 -20.17 1.91
C GLU A 162 -3.72 -20.30 2.52
N LEU A 163 -3.30 -19.31 3.31
CA LEU A 163 -1.96 -19.29 3.89
C LEU A 163 -1.66 -20.58 4.67
N LYS A 164 -0.55 -21.24 4.30
CA LYS A 164 -0.03 -22.43 4.97
C LYS A 164 1.40 -22.24 5.47
N GLU A 165 2.02 -21.11 5.16
CA GLU A 165 3.42 -20.81 5.47
C GLU A 165 3.57 -20.24 6.89
N PRO A 166 4.08 -20.99 7.86
CA PRO A 166 4.15 -20.53 9.24
C PRO A 166 5.25 -19.49 9.48
N ARG A 167 6.27 -19.39 8.59
CA ARG A 167 7.39 -18.44 8.75
C ARG A 167 6.93 -16.97 8.65
N VAL A 168 5.79 -16.70 8.04
CA VAL A 168 5.20 -15.34 8.04
C VAL A 168 4.99 -14.83 9.47
N PHE A 169 4.67 -15.73 10.40
CA PHE A 169 4.45 -15.42 11.81
C PHE A 169 5.74 -15.20 12.62
N ASP A 170 6.90 -15.28 12.00
CA ASP A 170 8.14 -14.78 12.60
C ASP A 170 8.15 -13.23 12.59
N PHE A 171 7.38 -12.61 11.71
CA PHE A 171 7.32 -11.16 11.48
C PHE A 171 6.04 -10.51 12.02
N VAL A 172 4.92 -11.24 12.06
CA VAL A 172 3.63 -10.76 12.55
C VAL A 172 3.03 -11.75 13.55
N ASP A 173 2.03 -11.34 14.33
CA ASP A 173 1.36 -12.23 15.29
C ASP A 173 0.02 -12.73 14.76
N TYR A 174 -0.66 -11.89 14.00
CA TYR A 174 -2.01 -12.12 13.47
C TYR A 174 -2.09 -11.70 12.02
N MET A 175 -3.00 -12.35 11.29
CA MET A 175 -3.36 -11.94 9.95
C MET A 175 -4.88 -12.00 9.82
N THR A 176 -5.51 -10.86 9.48
CA THR A 176 -6.97 -10.74 9.43
C THR A 176 -7.49 -10.66 8.01
N LEU A 177 -8.62 -11.28 7.75
CA LEU A 177 -9.28 -11.33 6.44
C LEU A 177 -10.56 -10.50 6.40
N ASP A 178 -10.93 -10.14 5.19
CA ASP A 178 -12.19 -9.49 4.78
C ASP A 178 -12.36 -8.08 5.39
N ALA A 179 -13.60 -7.68 5.69
CA ALA A 179 -13.87 -6.42 6.37
C ALA A 179 -13.18 -6.40 7.74
N GLY A 180 -12.27 -5.45 7.93
CA GLY A 180 -11.32 -5.45 9.04
C GLY A 180 -11.91 -5.09 10.40
N GLU A 181 -13.08 -4.46 10.43
CA GLU A 181 -13.68 -3.88 11.65
C GLU A 181 -13.91 -4.96 12.71
N ARG A 182 -14.63 -6.01 12.38
CA ARG A 182 -14.93 -7.08 13.35
C ARG A 182 -13.70 -7.90 13.74
N PRO A 183 -12.84 -8.36 12.83
CA PRO A 183 -11.59 -9.03 13.19
C PRO A 183 -10.70 -8.20 14.11
N VAL A 184 -10.51 -6.91 13.82
CA VAL A 184 -9.69 -6.02 14.64
C VAL A 184 -10.29 -5.82 16.04
N LEU A 185 -11.60 -5.61 16.15
CA LEU A 185 -12.27 -5.54 17.45
C LEU A 185 -12.09 -6.83 18.25
N SER A 186 -12.24 -7.99 17.60
CA SER A 186 -12.03 -9.29 18.27
C SER A 186 -10.60 -9.48 18.75
N LEU A 187 -9.59 -8.95 18.03
CA LEU A 187 -8.19 -8.92 18.46
C LEU A 187 -8.00 -8.01 19.68
N ILE A 188 -8.59 -6.81 19.67
CA ILE A 188 -8.50 -5.88 20.80
C ILE A 188 -9.11 -6.50 22.06
N GLU A 189 -10.29 -7.10 21.96
CA GLU A 189 -10.93 -7.82 23.06
C GLU A 189 -10.06 -8.97 23.56
N HIS A 190 -9.41 -9.70 22.64
CA HIS A 190 -8.48 -10.77 22.99
C HIS A 190 -7.26 -10.25 23.75
N LEU A 191 -6.63 -9.20 23.27
CA LEU A 191 -5.46 -8.59 23.90
C LEU A 191 -5.76 -7.99 25.28
N ARG A 192 -7.00 -7.59 25.51
CA ARG A 192 -7.51 -7.16 26.82
C ARG A 192 -7.90 -8.29 27.76
N GLY A 193 -7.84 -9.56 27.29
CA GLY A 193 -8.26 -10.71 28.07
C GLY A 193 -9.76 -10.95 28.13
N GLU A 194 -10.54 -10.21 27.38
CA GLU A 194 -12.02 -10.28 27.31
C GLU A 194 -12.49 -11.41 26.39
N ARG A 195 -11.62 -11.89 25.50
CA ARG A 195 -11.92 -12.93 24.50
C ARG A 195 -10.80 -13.98 24.43
N GLY A 196 -11.18 -15.25 24.44
CA GLY A 196 -10.22 -16.36 24.24
C GLY A 196 -9.70 -16.43 22.79
N PRO A 197 -8.47 -16.96 22.57
CA PRO A 197 -7.87 -17.00 21.24
C PRO A 197 -8.66 -17.84 20.23
N GLN A 198 -9.41 -18.85 20.70
CA GLN A 198 -10.27 -19.69 19.87
C GLN A 198 -11.56 -18.97 19.38
N ARG A 199 -11.81 -17.77 19.88
CA ARG A 199 -13.00 -16.94 19.54
C ARG A 199 -12.66 -15.74 18.67
N LEU A 200 -11.45 -15.72 18.09
CA LEU A 200 -11.09 -14.71 17.07
C LEU A 200 -11.95 -14.89 15.83
N GLN A 201 -12.03 -13.84 15.04
CA GLN A 201 -12.83 -13.83 13.82
C GLN A 201 -11.96 -13.60 12.60
N ARG A 202 -12.07 -14.48 11.60
CA ARG A 202 -11.35 -14.43 10.33
C ARG A 202 -9.85 -14.10 10.50
N THR A 203 -9.21 -14.78 11.43
CA THR A 203 -7.83 -14.50 11.81
C THR A 203 -6.96 -15.74 11.67
N PHE A 204 -5.87 -15.62 10.94
CA PHE A 204 -4.79 -16.60 10.97
C PHE A 204 -3.86 -16.33 12.15
N VAL A 205 -3.44 -17.39 12.80
CA VAL A 205 -2.44 -17.40 13.88
C VAL A 205 -1.47 -18.56 13.68
N ARG A 206 -0.32 -18.52 14.33
CA ARG A 206 0.55 -19.69 14.45
C ARG A 206 0.27 -20.39 15.77
N GLU A 207 -0.14 -21.65 15.72
CA GLU A 207 -0.36 -22.51 16.88
C GLU A 207 0.41 -23.81 16.69
N ASN A 208 1.22 -24.19 17.66
CA ASN A 208 2.07 -25.40 17.61
C ASN A 208 2.94 -25.51 16.34
N GLY A 209 3.46 -24.38 15.85
CA GLY A 209 4.32 -24.32 14.66
C GLY A 209 3.58 -24.38 13.33
N ALA A 210 2.28 -24.50 13.31
CA ALA A 210 1.46 -24.54 12.10
C ALA A 210 0.54 -23.29 12.00
N VAL A 211 0.16 -22.96 10.77
CA VAL A 211 -0.86 -21.92 10.52
C VAL A 211 -2.23 -22.47 10.87
N LYS A 212 -2.97 -21.71 11.65
CA LYS A 212 -4.35 -22.03 12.03
C LYS A 212 -5.26 -20.85 11.68
N TYR A 213 -6.31 -21.13 10.96
CA TYR A 213 -7.39 -20.17 10.74
C TYR A 213 -8.41 -20.30 11.87
N VAL A 214 -8.67 -19.19 12.55
CA VAL A 214 -9.66 -19.08 13.62
C VAL A 214 -10.80 -18.19 13.16
N HIS A 215 -12.00 -18.72 13.22
CA HIS A 215 -13.20 -18.01 12.84
C HIS A 215 -14.38 -18.40 13.71
N LEU A 216 -14.78 -17.50 14.59
CA LEU A 216 -16.07 -17.57 15.26
C LEU A 216 -17.09 -16.80 14.41
N ALA A 217 -18.14 -17.47 13.96
CA ALA A 217 -19.18 -16.86 13.15
C ALA A 217 -20.02 -15.89 13.99
N GLU A 218 -19.59 -14.65 14.03
CA GLU A 218 -20.34 -13.52 14.62
C GLU A 218 -20.74 -12.56 13.49
N PRO A 219 -21.84 -11.83 13.61
CA PRO A 219 -22.22 -10.82 12.63
C PRO A 219 -21.11 -9.77 12.46
N ASP A 220 -20.92 -9.32 11.23
CA ASP A 220 -20.08 -8.17 10.95
C ASP A 220 -20.67 -6.89 11.53
N ILE A 221 -19.84 -5.85 11.61
CA ILE A 221 -20.30 -4.53 11.96
C ILE A 221 -21.24 -4.04 10.84
N PRO A 222 -22.48 -3.65 11.15
CA PRO A 222 -23.37 -3.08 10.16
C PRO A 222 -22.74 -1.87 9.47
N PHE A 223 -23.00 -1.72 8.18
CA PHE A 223 -22.37 -0.65 7.39
C PHE A 223 -22.63 0.75 7.97
N GLU A 224 -23.84 0.96 8.51
CA GLU A 224 -24.20 2.20 9.20
C GLU A 224 -23.37 2.50 10.45
N ASP A 225 -22.82 1.48 11.09
CA ASP A 225 -22.04 1.60 12.33
C ASP A 225 -20.52 1.72 12.06
N VAL A 226 -20.04 1.49 10.83
CA VAL A 226 -18.62 1.62 10.47
C VAL A 226 -18.13 3.07 10.61
N GLY A 227 -19.04 4.03 10.48
CA GLY A 227 -18.73 5.44 10.59
C GLY A 227 -18.19 6.05 9.29
N THR A 228 -17.88 7.34 9.37
CA THR A 228 -17.34 8.10 8.24
C THR A 228 -15.82 8.13 8.31
N PRO A 229 -15.11 7.85 7.21
CA PRO A 229 -13.66 7.99 7.17
C PRO A 229 -13.22 9.41 7.56
N THR A 230 -12.17 9.51 8.37
CA THR A 230 -11.54 10.78 8.72
C THR A 230 -10.08 10.78 8.31
N TRP A 231 -9.54 11.96 8.06
CA TRP A 231 -8.14 12.17 7.70
C TRP A 231 -7.39 12.95 8.78
N ASP A 232 -8.02 13.14 9.94
CA ASP A 232 -7.44 13.84 11.05
C ASP A 232 -6.16 13.14 11.54
N GLY A 233 -5.11 13.93 11.74
CA GLY A 233 -3.79 13.40 12.12
C GLY A 233 -2.91 12.94 10.95
N LEU A 234 -3.45 12.80 9.73
CA LEU A 234 -2.64 12.47 8.57
C LEU A 234 -1.97 13.71 7.98
N PRO A 235 -0.63 13.71 7.78
CA PRO A 235 0.09 14.84 7.17
C PRO A 235 -0.10 14.86 5.65
N ILE A 236 -1.35 14.98 5.18
CA ILE A 236 -1.72 14.85 3.75
C ILE A 236 -0.91 15.80 2.85
N HIS A 237 -0.57 16.99 3.37
CA HIS A 237 0.25 17.98 2.66
C HIS A 237 1.69 17.52 2.39
N ARG A 238 2.18 16.47 3.07
CA ARG A 238 3.50 15.88 2.89
C ARG A 238 3.50 14.71 1.92
N TYR A 239 2.33 14.17 1.56
CA TYR A 239 2.25 13.05 0.63
C TYR A 239 2.47 13.53 -0.80
N LEU A 240 3.33 12.82 -1.52
CA LEU A 240 3.54 13.07 -2.95
C LEU A 240 2.34 12.56 -3.74
N SER A 241 1.94 13.35 -4.73
CA SER A 241 0.94 12.97 -5.72
C SER A 241 1.64 12.81 -7.06
N LEU A 242 1.76 11.56 -7.53
CA LEU A 242 2.39 11.22 -8.80
C LEU A 242 1.35 11.23 -9.93
N LEU A 243 1.77 11.64 -11.12
CA LEU A 243 0.98 11.64 -12.35
C LEU A 243 1.76 10.87 -13.43
N ASP A 244 1.60 9.53 -13.43
CA ASP A 244 2.37 8.65 -14.32
C ASP A 244 1.85 8.64 -15.76
N MET A 245 0.58 8.99 -15.98
CA MET A 245 -0.04 8.93 -17.30
C MET A 245 -0.62 10.26 -17.74
N LEU A 246 -0.35 10.61 -18.98
CA LEU A 246 -1.04 11.69 -19.69
C LEU A 246 -2.43 11.17 -20.10
N ASN A 247 -3.44 11.51 -19.32
CA ASN A 247 -4.82 11.13 -19.58
C ASN A 247 -5.72 12.38 -19.51
N PRO A 248 -6.50 12.69 -20.55
CA PRO A 248 -7.44 13.82 -20.54
C PRO A 248 -8.42 13.78 -19.36
N MET A 249 -8.69 12.59 -18.82
CA MET A 249 -9.50 12.41 -17.61
C MET A 249 -8.88 13.04 -16.36
N HIS A 250 -7.57 13.31 -16.36
CA HIS A 250 -6.92 14.06 -15.27
C HIS A 250 -7.49 15.46 -15.08
N ARG A 251 -8.12 16.03 -16.11
CA ARG A 251 -8.84 17.30 -15.98
C ARG A 251 -10.02 17.23 -15.02
N LEU A 252 -10.62 16.06 -14.87
CA LEU A 252 -11.72 15.81 -13.94
C LEU A 252 -11.23 15.55 -12.50
N TRP A 253 -9.93 15.23 -12.37
CA TRP A 253 -9.28 14.83 -11.13
C TRP A 253 -8.06 15.72 -10.83
N SER A 254 -8.17 16.99 -11.12
CA SER A 254 -7.07 17.97 -11.30
C SER A 254 -6.09 18.06 -10.13
N ASP A 255 -6.49 17.74 -8.93
CA ASP A 255 -5.62 17.79 -7.77
C ASP A 255 -4.98 16.41 -7.44
N GLY A 256 -5.34 15.37 -8.17
CA GLY A 256 -4.87 14.00 -7.93
C GLY A 256 -5.34 13.43 -6.58
N ARG A 257 -6.22 14.14 -5.89
CA ARG A 257 -6.80 13.74 -4.61
C ARG A 257 -8.31 13.81 -4.70
N TRP A 258 -8.94 12.71 -4.39
CA TRP A 258 -10.39 12.57 -4.45
C TRP A 258 -10.85 11.59 -3.39
N ASN A 259 -11.98 11.86 -2.83
CA ASN A 259 -12.60 10.98 -1.85
C ASN A 259 -13.32 9.85 -2.57
N LYS A 260 -13.08 8.63 -2.10
CA LYS A 260 -13.89 7.48 -2.47
C LYS A 260 -14.96 7.30 -1.41
N LEU A 261 -16.21 7.34 -1.84
CA LEU A 261 -17.34 7.06 -0.96
C LEU A 261 -17.89 5.68 -1.29
N THR A 262 -18.00 4.83 -0.29
CA THR A 262 -18.68 3.55 -0.40
C THR A 262 -20.16 3.78 -0.07
N VAL A 263 -21.02 3.59 -1.07
CA VAL A 263 -22.48 3.74 -0.90
C VAL A 263 -23.09 2.45 -0.37
N ALA A 264 -22.56 1.31 -0.81
CA ALA A 264 -23.01 -0.01 -0.38
C ALA A 264 -21.90 -1.04 -0.57
N HIS A 265 -21.92 -2.09 0.22
CA HIS A 265 -21.08 -3.27 0.05
C HIS A 265 -21.84 -4.35 -0.70
N GLY A 266 -21.10 -5.17 -1.46
CA GLY A 266 -21.64 -6.31 -2.18
C GLY A 266 -21.97 -6.01 -3.63
N CYS A 267 -22.52 -7.00 -4.31
CA CYS A 267 -22.86 -6.94 -5.71
C CYS A 267 -24.20 -7.65 -5.96
N TYR A 268 -25.17 -6.93 -6.54
CA TYR A 268 -26.46 -7.52 -6.91
C TYR A 268 -26.34 -8.56 -8.04
N TRP A 269 -25.31 -8.43 -8.90
CA TRP A 269 -25.15 -9.29 -10.06
C TRP A 269 -24.55 -10.65 -9.71
N LYS A 270 -23.47 -10.73 -8.97
CA LYS A 270 -22.75 -11.94 -8.48
C LYS A 270 -22.54 -13.03 -9.54
N LYS A 271 -22.33 -12.67 -10.80
CA LYS A 271 -22.19 -13.63 -11.92
C LYS A 271 -21.00 -13.30 -12.85
N CYS A 272 -20.16 -12.35 -12.47
CA CYS A 272 -18.99 -11.98 -13.26
C CYS A 272 -17.89 -13.02 -13.10
N SER A 273 -17.27 -13.41 -14.21
CA SER A 273 -16.04 -14.21 -14.18
C SER A 273 -14.81 -13.42 -13.70
N PHE A 274 -14.94 -12.10 -13.59
CA PHE A 274 -13.92 -11.20 -13.12
C PHE A 274 -13.77 -11.20 -11.57
N CYS A 275 -14.89 -11.34 -10.86
CA CYS A 275 -14.90 -11.30 -9.39
C CYS A 275 -14.95 -12.72 -8.83
N ASP A 276 -14.27 -12.93 -7.71
CA ASP A 276 -14.45 -14.12 -6.89
C ASP A 276 -15.77 -13.98 -6.10
N VAL A 277 -16.84 -14.47 -6.71
CA VAL A 277 -18.20 -14.42 -6.14
C VAL A 277 -18.45 -15.44 -5.04
N SER A 278 -17.46 -16.29 -4.73
CA SER A 278 -17.51 -17.23 -3.61
C SER A 278 -17.25 -16.56 -2.26
N LEU A 279 -16.72 -15.33 -2.27
CA LEU A 279 -16.43 -14.58 -1.05
C LEU A 279 -17.73 -14.04 -0.44
N ASP A 280 -17.95 -14.33 0.84
CA ASP A 280 -19.21 -14.02 1.54
C ASP A 280 -19.51 -12.51 1.58
N TYR A 281 -18.49 -11.67 1.59
CA TYR A 281 -18.64 -10.21 1.63
C TYR A 281 -18.91 -9.55 0.27
N ILE A 282 -18.89 -10.30 -0.84
CA ILE A 282 -19.34 -9.86 -2.19
C ILE A 282 -20.84 -10.18 -2.39
#